data_382f3ed31c4ddaf33c74220e4c1a255c
#
_entry.id   382f3ed31c4ddaf33c74220e4c1a255c
#
_cell.length_a   1.000
_cell.length_b   1.000
_cell.length_c   1.000
_cell.angle_alpha   90.00
_cell.angle_beta   90.00
_cell.angle_gamma   90.00
#
_symmetry.space_group_name_H-M   'P 1'
#
loop_
_entity.id
_entity.type
_entity.pdbx_description
1 polymer ?
#
loop_
_entity_poly.entity_id
_entity_poly.type
_entity_poly.pdbx_seq_one_letter_code
_entity_poly.pdbx_strand_id
1 'polypeptide(L)'
;MSSKNKVLPKQPEVNIGTIGHVDHGKTTLVQSLTGVWASRHSEELKRGITIRLGYADMAIYKCPKCEPPRNYTVKPVCPSCDTKAEFVRAISFVDAPGHEALMATMLSGAAVMDGAILVIAADELCPQPQTREHLAAAEVIGIKNIIIVQNKIDIVEEKRARKSYEEIKNFVKGTVAENAPIIPVSAQHEINIDVLLNAIEEIIPTPERDETKPPLMYIIRSFDVNKPGTPIEDLDGGIIGGTIAQGKFKVGDEIEIRPGISIEREGKTVYNPLITEIVSLHAGEKSIKEATCGGLVGVGTLLDPSYSKADGLNGNIAGKAGLLPPTLSELTLETHVLERAVGTKELLKVEKINPGELLLLHVGAAVNLGKVVSIKKNMVTVKLSRPICAPSSSRVAISRKITARWRLIGYGIMLVDEPT
;
A
#
# COMPACT_ATOMS: atom_id res chain seq x y z
N MET A 1 22.62 19.18 5.70
CA MET A 1 21.86 19.67 6.89
C MET A 1 21.10 18.49 7.46
N SER A 2 21.39 18.12 8.71
CA SER A 2 20.77 16.98 9.38
C SER A 2 19.27 17.27 9.55
N SER A 3 18.40 16.54 8.85
CA SER A 3 16.97 16.55 9.11
C SER A 3 16.76 16.00 10.51
N LYS A 4 16.51 16.84 11.50
CA LYS A 4 15.96 16.41 12.78
C LYS A 4 14.60 15.78 12.45
N ASN A 5 14.53 14.46 12.50
CA ASN A 5 13.30 13.70 12.31
C ASN A 5 12.24 14.28 13.25
N LYS A 6 11.16 14.77 12.67
CA LYS A 6 10.06 15.35 13.45
C LYS A 6 9.26 14.19 14.05
N VAL A 7 9.34 14.04 15.36
CA VAL A 7 8.49 13.10 16.09
C VAL A 7 7.03 13.48 15.87
N LEU A 8 6.25 12.56 15.28
CA LEU A 8 4.83 12.78 15.06
C LEU A 8 4.07 12.93 16.38
N PRO A 9 3.06 13.83 16.46
CA PRO A 9 2.23 13.96 17.64
C PRO A 9 1.45 12.67 17.97
N LYS A 10 0.97 11.97 16.94
CA LYS A 10 0.14 10.75 17.03
C LYS A 10 0.54 9.76 15.95
N GLN A 11 0.19 8.48 16.13
CA GLN A 11 0.27 7.44 15.09
C GLN A 11 -0.55 7.88 13.87
N PRO A 12 -0.06 7.64 12.64
CA PRO A 12 -0.87 7.88 11.43
C PRO A 12 -2.17 7.08 11.44
N GLU A 13 -3.25 7.73 11.00
CA GLU A 13 -4.60 7.15 10.97
C GLU A 13 -5.02 6.75 9.56
N VAL A 14 -4.31 7.25 8.54
CA VAL A 14 -4.65 7.09 7.12
C VAL A 14 -3.41 6.69 6.34
N ASN A 15 -3.57 5.77 5.40
CA ASN A 15 -2.53 5.36 4.45
C ASN A 15 -2.86 5.89 3.05
N ILE A 16 -2.01 6.74 2.49
CA ILE A 16 -2.19 7.31 1.15
C ILE A 16 -1.11 6.76 0.23
N GLY A 17 -1.52 6.08 -0.84
CA GLY A 17 -0.61 5.59 -1.87
C GLY A 17 -0.24 6.66 -2.87
N THR A 18 1.05 6.75 -3.26
CA THR A 18 1.45 7.49 -4.45
C THR A 18 1.60 6.54 -5.62
N ILE A 19 0.81 6.77 -6.67
CA ILE A 19 0.74 5.93 -7.87
C ILE A 19 0.99 6.75 -9.14
N GLY A 20 1.39 6.12 -10.23
CA GLY A 20 1.69 6.79 -11.49
C GLY A 20 2.99 6.28 -12.14
N HIS A 21 3.34 6.84 -13.29
CA HIS A 21 4.47 6.41 -14.10
C HIS A 21 5.83 6.63 -13.41
N VAL A 22 6.87 5.97 -13.91
CA VAL A 22 8.27 6.25 -13.53
C VAL A 22 8.58 7.71 -13.87
N ASP A 23 9.44 8.35 -13.09
CA ASP A 23 9.91 9.74 -13.28
C ASP A 23 8.82 10.83 -13.24
N HIS A 24 7.57 10.51 -12.93
CA HIS A 24 6.52 11.52 -12.72
C HIS A 24 6.65 12.28 -11.38
N GLY A 25 7.64 11.91 -10.53
CA GLY A 25 7.97 12.64 -9.30
C GLY A 25 7.19 12.21 -8.07
N LYS A 26 6.73 10.93 -7.99
CA LYS A 26 6.04 10.37 -6.81
C LYS A 26 6.86 10.51 -5.54
N THR A 27 8.09 10.00 -5.53
CA THR A 27 8.99 10.05 -4.38
C THR A 27 9.38 11.49 -4.01
N THR A 28 9.55 12.36 -5.01
CA THR A 28 9.80 13.80 -4.79
C THR A 28 8.61 14.47 -4.12
N LEU A 29 7.38 14.12 -4.53
CA LEU A 29 6.16 14.62 -3.90
C LEU A 29 6.05 14.14 -2.44
N VAL A 30 6.32 12.88 -2.16
CA VAL A 30 6.36 12.36 -0.79
C VAL A 30 7.41 13.10 0.03
N GLN A 31 8.59 13.36 -0.52
CA GLN A 31 9.63 14.13 0.15
C GLN A 31 9.21 15.58 0.44
N SER A 32 8.55 16.26 -0.49
CA SER A 32 8.07 17.64 -0.27
C SER A 32 7.00 17.72 0.83
N LEU A 33 6.17 16.70 0.95
CA LEU A 33 5.12 16.59 1.97
C LEU A 33 5.67 16.21 3.35
N THR A 34 6.58 15.25 3.41
CA THR A 34 7.04 14.65 4.67
C THR A 34 8.38 15.19 5.16
N GLY A 35 9.20 15.70 4.25
CA GLY A 35 10.62 16.03 4.49
C GLY A 35 11.52 14.80 4.51
N VAL A 36 11.01 13.61 4.19
CA VAL A 36 11.72 12.34 4.22
C VAL A 36 11.79 11.74 2.83
N TRP A 37 12.97 11.29 2.40
CA TRP A 37 13.14 10.51 1.19
C TRP A 37 12.69 9.07 1.45
N ALA A 38 11.60 8.64 0.84
CA ALA A 38 10.98 7.32 1.10
C ALA A 38 11.82 6.14 0.59
N SER A 39 12.58 6.32 -0.50
CA SER A 39 13.47 5.31 -1.07
C SER A 39 14.83 5.32 -0.32
N ARG A 40 15.02 4.39 0.60
CA ARG A 40 16.24 4.30 1.45
C ARG A 40 17.15 3.15 1.08
N HIS A 41 16.77 2.27 0.15
CA HIS A 41 17.56 1.10 -0.21
C HIS A 41 18.75 1.48 -1.11
N SER A 42 19.93 0.91 -0.86
CA SER A 42 21.16 1.24 -1.59
C SER A 42 21.07 1.04 -3.12
N GLU A 43 20.30 0.04 -3.57
CA GLU A 43 20.06 -0.18 -5.00
C GLU A 43 19.11 0.84 -5.61
N GLU A 44 18.10 1.31 -4.87
CA GLU A 44 17.17 2.36 -5.28
C GLU A 44 17.91 3.68 -5.47
N LEU A 45 18.78 4.03 -4.53
CA LEU A 45 19.62 5.24 -4.62
C LEU A 45 20.58 5.19 -5.81
N LYS A 46 21.13 4.01 -6.13
CA LYS A 46 22.03 3.84 -7.28
C LYS A 46 21.31 3.91 -8.63
N ARG A 47 20.08 3.41 -8.71
CA ARG A 47 19.29 3.33 -9.95
C ARG A 47 18.34 4.50 -10.14
N GLY A 48 18.10 5.32 -9.10
CA GLY A 48 17.17 6.43 -9.13
C GLY A 48 15.69 6.02 -9.24
N ILE A 49 15.36 4.75 -8.91
CA ILE A 49 14.00 4.21 -8.99
C ILE A 49 13.58 3.55 -7.68
N THR A 50 12.30 3.63 -7.33
CA THR A 50 11.72 2.89 -6.21
C THR A 50 11.52 1.43 -6.61
N ILE A 51 12.08 0.49 -5.87
CA ILE A 51 11.99 -0.97 -6.10
C ILE A 51 11.07 -1.61 -5.09
N ARG A 52 11.17 -1.23 -3.82
CA ARG A 52 10.30 -1.68 -2.72
C ARG A 52 9.31 -0.59 -2.36
N LEU A 53 8.28 -0.95 -1.60
CA LEU A 53 7.38 0.06 -1.04
C LEU A 53 8.18 0.97 -0.10
N GLY A 54 8.20 2.25 -0.43
CA GLY A 54 8.74 3.29 0.44
C GLY A 54 7.66 3.79 1.40
N TYR A 55 8.08 4.25 2.58
CA TYR A 55 7.15 4.73 3.60
C TYR A 55 7.66 6.04 4.20
N ALA A 56 6.74 6.99 4.37
CA ALA A 56 7.04 8.24 5.03
C ALA A 56 5.77 8.81 5.68
N ASP A 57 5.93 9.35 6.88
CA ASP A 57 4.83 9.85 7.67
C ASP A 57 4.86 11.37 7.77
N MET A 58 3.69 12.00 7.86
CA MET A 58 3.55 13.42 8.13
C MET A 58 2.40 13.72 9.09
N ALA A 59 2.48 14.89 9.73
CA ALA A 59 1.38 15.49 10.47
C ALA A 59 0.80 16.65 9.68
N ILE A 60 -0.53 16.76 9.64
CA ILE A 60 -1.25 17.89 9.06
C ILE A 60 -1.71 18.80 10.19
N TYR A 61 -1.50 20.10 9.99
CA TYR A 61 -1.94 21.17 10.88
C TYR A 61 -2.82 22.15 10.12
N LYS A 62 -3.81 22.71 10.80
CA LYS A 62 -4.70 23.74 10.27
C LYS A 62 -4.37 25.10 10.91
N CYS A 63 -4.14 26.09 10.08
CA CYS A 63 -3.95 27.46 10.54
C CYS A 63 -5.33 28.10 10.81
N PRO A 64 -5.57 28.68 12.01
CA PRO A 64 -6.86 29.29 12.33
C PRO A 64 -7.06 30.67 11.68
N LYS A 65 -6.02 31.27 11.11
CA LYS A 65 -6.07 32.62 10.51
C LYS A 65 -6.11 32.62 8.98
N CYS A 66 -5.55 31.58 8.35
CA CYS A 66 -5.54 31.48 6.89
C CYS A 66 -6.85 30.86 6.38
N GLU A 67 -7.28 31.28 5.21
CA GLU A 67 -8.49 30.76 4.56
C GLU A 67 -8.16 29.61 3.59
N PRO A 68 -9.12 28.68 3.36
CA PRO A 68 -8.99 27.66 2.31
C PRO A 68 -8.71 28.32 0.95
N PRO A 69 -7.96 27.66 0.06
CA PRO A 69 -7.37 26.31 0.23
C PRO A 69 -5.99 26.32 0.89
N ARG A 70 -5.52 27.43 1.41
CA ARG A 70 -4.14 27.62 1.93
C ARG A 70 -4.04 27.61 3.45
N ASN A 71 -5.02 27.06 4.13
CA ASN A 71 -5.07 27.00 5.59
C ASN A 71 -4.44 25.75 6.19
N TYR A 72 -3.95 24.80 5.37
CA TYR A 72 -3.27 23.59 5.85
C TYR A 72 -1.76 23.65 5.65
N THR A 73 -1.02 23.05 6.58
CA THR A 73 0.45 23.04 6.58
C THR A 73 0.97 21.76 7.25
N VAL A 74 2.19 21.37 6.91
CA VAL A 74 2.92 20.26 7.55
C VAL A 74 3.78 20.74 8.73
N LYS A 75 3.69 22.02 9.09
CA LYS A 75 4.48 22.64 10.17
C LYS A 75 3.57 23.08 11.31
N PRO A 76 4.00 22.93 12.59
CA PRO A 76 3.22 23.39 13.74
C PRO A 76 3.05 24.92 13.84
N VAL A 77 3.80 25.67 13.01
CA VAL A 77 3.67 27.12 12.82
C VAL A 77 3.40 27.38 11.35
N CYS A 78 2.36 28.15 11.06
CA CYS A 78 1.96 28.48 9.71
C CYS A 78 3.06 29.32 9.03
N PRO A 79 3.59 28.90 7.87
CA PRO A 79 4.65 29.63 7.19
C PRO A 79 4.18 30.95 6.57
N SER A 80 2.86 31.14 6.40
CA SER A 80 2.29 32.34 5.75
C SER A 80 1.98 33.48 6.74
N CYS A 81 1.70 33.15 8.00
CA CYS A 81 1.26 34.18 8.99
C CYS A 81 1.87 33.98 10.39
N ASP A 82 2.85 33.11 10.54
CA ASP A 82 3.58 32.78 11.78
C ASP A 82 2.67 32.42 12.99
N THR A 83 1.41 32.08 12.72
CA THR A 83 0.46 31.65 13.76
C THR A 83 0.66 30.18 14.07
N LYS A 84 0.54 29.83 15.36
CA LYS A 84 0.52 28.42 15.79
C LYS A 84 -0.66 27.70 15.13
N ALA A 85 -0.37 26.66 14.39
CA ALA A 85 -1.36 25.84 13.72
C ALA A 85 -1.81 24.67 14.62
N GLU A 86 -3.06 24.25 14.49
CA GLU A 86 -3.68 23.18 15.25
C GLU A 86 -3.43 21.83 14.56
N PHE A 87 -3.04 20.82 15.34
CA PHE A 87 -2.88 19.47 14.82
C PHE A 87 -4.24 18.90 14.39
N VAL A 88 -4.32 18.37 13.17
CA VAL A 88 -5.52 17.73 12.61
C VAL A 88 -5.39 16.22 12.72
N ARG A 89 -4.46 15.64 11.97
CA ARG A 89 -4.20 14.19 11.93
C ARG A 89 -2.80 13.87 11.41
N ALA A 90 -2.40 12.61 11.55
CA ALA A 90 -1.19 12.09 10.95
C ALA A 90 -1.53 11.13 9.79
N ILE A 91 -0.73 11.17 8.75
CA ILE A 91 -0.88 10.37 7.53
C ILE A 91 0.40 9.62 7.25
N SER A 92 0.28 8.38 6.80
CA SER A 92 1.38 7.58 6.28
C SER A 92 1.28 7.49 4.76
N PHE A 93 2.35 7.84 4.05
CA PHE A 93 2.46 7.64 2.61
C PHE A 93 3.07 6.28 2.30
N VAL A 94 2.46 5.60 1.32
CA VAL A 94 2.96 4.37 0.71
C VAL A 94 3.44 4.73 -0.69
N ASP A 95 4.76 4.90 -0.84
CA ASP A 95 5.35 5.24 -2.14
C ASP A 95 5.51 3.97 -2.98
N ALA A 96 4.62 3.81 -3.96
CA ALA A 96 4.59 2.64 -4.81
C ALA A 96 5.59 2.75 -5.96
N PRO A 97 6.32 1.64 -6.28
CA PRO A 97 7.23 1.62 -7.41
C PRO A 97 6.47 1.85 -8.72
N GLY A 98 7.02 2.72 -9.59
CA GLY A 98 6.41 3.06 -10.87
C GLY A 98 6.77 2.12 -12.02
N HIS A 99 7.71 1.20 -11.82
CA HIS A 99 8.21 0.34 -12.90
C HIS A 99 7.28 -0.86 -13.15
N GLU A 100 7.01 -1.16 -14.42
CA GLU A 100 6.13 -2.25 -14.88
C GLU A 100 6.43 -3.62 -14.24
N ALA A 101 7.71 -3.96 -14.07
CA ALA A 101 8.12 -5.24 -13.46
C ALA A 101 7.74 -5.35 -11.97
N LEU A 102 7.36 -4.24 -11.32
CA LEU A 102 7.08 -4.16 -9.89
C LEU A 102 5.57 -4.00 -9.58
N MET A 103 4.71 -4.28 -10.58
CA MET A 103 3.24 -4.21 -10.41
C MET A 103 2.75 -5.09 -9.27
N ALA A 104 3.35 -6.26 -9.07
CA ALA A 104 3.00 -7.14 -7.95
C ALA A 104 3.27 -6.47 -6.58
N THR A 105 4.38 -5.75 -6.45
CA THR A 105 4.73 -4.97 -5.24
C THR A 105 3.72 -3.83 -5.03
N MET A 106 3.35 -3.14 -6.11
CA MET A 106 2.32 -2.09 -6.07
C MET A 106 0.97 -2.63 -5.60
N LEU A 107 0.50 -3.77 -6.15
CA LEU A 107 -0.76 -4.39 -5.77
C LEU A 107 -0.78 -4.83 -4.29
N SER A 108 0.33 -5.38 -3.78
CA SER A 108 0.45 -5.73 -2.35
C SER A 108 0.42 -4.48 -1.45
N GLY A 109 1.05 -3.38 -1.88
CA GLY A 109 0.98 -2.11 -1.15
C GLY A 109 -0.39 -1.46 -1.20
N ALA A 110 -1.07 -1.55 -2.34
CA ALA A 110 -2.38 -0.95 -2.52
C ALA A 110 -3.46 -1.57 -1.61
N ALA A 111 -3.28 -2.82 -1.17
CA ALA A 111 -4.18 -3.49 -0.22
C ALA A 111 -4.25 -2.80 1.17
N VAL A 112 -3.30 -1.95 1.49
CA VAL A 112 -3.25 -1.22 2.76
C VAL A 112 -3.52 0.28 2.59
N MET A 113 -3.83 0.75 1.37
CA MET A 113 -4.10 2.14 1.06
C MET A 113 -5.59 2.49 1.26
N ASP A 114 -5.85 3.61 1.91
CA ASP A 114 -7.19 4.16 2.12
C ASP A 114 -7.59 5.16 1.05
N GLY A 115 -6.60 5.74 0.40
CA GLY A 115 -6.73 6.65 -0.73
C GLY A 115 -5.45 6.65 -1.57
N ALA A 116 -5.50 7.31 -2.72
CA ALA A 116 -4.34 7.40 -3.61
C ALA A 116 -4.16 8.80 -4.21
N ILE A 117 -2.89 9.16 -4.42
CA ILE A 117 -2.51 10.32 -5.23
C ILE A 117 -1.92 9.82 -6.53
N LEU A 118 -2.63 10.05 -7.63
CA LEU A 118 -2.17 9.75 -8.99
C LEU A 118 -1.31 10.89 -9.51
N VAL A 119 -0.01 10.66 -9.59
CA VAL A 119 0.97 11.68 -10.03
C VAL A 119 1.23 11.55 -11.53
N ILE A 120 1.01 12.64 -12.26
CA ILE A 120 1.18 12.74 -13.70
C ILE A 120 2.06 13.95 -14.01
N ALA A 121 3.14 13.75 -14.74
CA ALA A 121 4.04 14.84 -15.14
C ALA A 121 3.45 15.66 -16.30
N ALA A 122 3.49 16.99 -16.19
CA ALA A 122 2.91 17.90 -17.18
C ALA A 122 3.70 17.96 -18.50
N ASP A 123 4.99 17.61 -18.47
CA ASP A 123 5.91 17.59 -19.62
C ASP A 123 5.66 16.39 -20.54
N GLU A 124 5.07 15.31 -20.04
CA GLU A 124 4.81 14.09 -20.80
C GLU A 124 3.35 13.97 -21.28
N LEU A 125 3.12 13.18 -22.34
CA LEU A 125 1.77 12.87 -22.82
C LEU A 125 1.03 12.01 -21.80
N CYS A 126 -0.24 12.31 -21.57
CA CYS A 126 -1.10 11.53 -20.69
C CYS A 126 -2.13 10.73 -21.51
N PRO A 127 -2.33 9.44 -21.15
CA PRO A 127 -1.66 8.66 -20.10
C PRO A 127 -0.41 7.92 -20.60
N GLN A 128 0.57 7.77 -19.72
CA GLN A 128 1.67 6.82 -19.89
C GLN A 128 1.21 5.39 -19.56
N PRO A 129 1.92 4.33 -20.01
CA PRO A 129 1.50 2.94 -19.78
C PRO A 129 1.27 2.60 -18.30
N GLN A 130 2.23 2.91 -17.41
CA GLN A 130 2.08 2.59 -15.99
C GLN A 130 1.03 3.49 -15.30
N THR A 131 0.75 4.68 -15.80
CA THR A 131 -0.36 5.52 -15.30
C THR A 131 -1.69 4.80 -15.45
N ARG A 132 -1.92 4.16 -16.61
CA ARG A 132 -3.11 3.32 -16.87
C ARG A 132 -3.14 2.10 -15.94
N GLU A 133 -2.02 1.40 -15.81
CA GLU A 133 -1.89 0.20 -14.98
C GLU A 133 -2.21 0.50 -13.53
N HIS A 134 -1.64 1.58 -12.98
CA HIS A 134 -1.83 1.96 -11.58
C HIS A 134 -3.25 2.42 -11.29
N LEU A 135 -3.87 3.18 -12.19
CA LEU A 135 -5.27 3.59 -12.01
C LEU A 135 -6.22 2.37 -12.04
N ALA A 136 -6.03 1.46 -12.99
CA ALA A 136 -6.83 0.24 -13.06
C ALA A 136 -6.58 -0.68 -11.84
N ALA A 137 -5.35 -0.75 -11.33
CA ALA A 137 -5.06 -1.49 -10.12
C ALA A 137 -5.75 -0.88 -8.88
N ALA A 138 -5.76 0.45 -8.76
CA ALA A 138 -6.48 1.15 -7.69
C ALA A 138 -8.00 0.85 -7.76
N GLU A 139 -8.58 0.84 -8.94
CA GLU A 139 -9.98 0.49 -9.18
C GLU A 139 -10.27 -0.97 -8.82
N VAL A 140 -9.43 -1.91 -9.28
CA VAL A 140 -9.54 -3.35 -9.00
C VAL A 140 -9.47 -3.64 -7.50
N ILE A 141 -8.61 -2.95 -6.75
CA ILE A 141 -8.50 -3.11 -5.29
C ILE A 141 -9.63 -2.40 -4.55
N GLY A 142 -10.28 -1.42 -5.19
CA GLY A 142 -11.42 -0.70 -4.64
C GLY A 142 -11.07 0.60 -3.94
N ILE A 143 -9.94 1.22 -4.28
CA ILE A 143 -9.61 2.56 -3.81
C ILE A 143 -10.55 3.56 -4.50
N LYS A 144 -11.34 4.28 -3.71
CA LYS A 144 -12.34 5.24 -4.20
C LYS A 144 -11.87 6.69 -4.09
N ASN A 145 -11.09 7.00 -3.07
CA ASN A 145 -10.65 8.35 -2.77
C ASN A 145 -9.34 8.63 -3.51
N ILE A 146 -9.43 9.31 -4.65
CA ILE A 146 -8.29 9.59 -5.52
C ILE A 146 -8.15 11.10 -5.72
N ILE A 147 -6.91 11.59 -5.64
CA ILE A 147 -6.51 12.94 -6.02
C ILE A 147 -5.52 12.82 -7.16
N ILE A 148 -5.62 13.69 -8.16
CA ILE A 148 -4.68 13.74 -9.28
C ILE A 148 -3.75 14.93 -9.07
N VAL A 149 -2.46 14.66 -9.11
CA VAL A 149 -1.42 15.69 -9.09
C VAL A 149 -0.83 15.84 -10.49
N GLN A 150 -1.03 16.98 -11.10
CA GLN A 150 -0.31 17.40 -12.30
C GLN A 150 1.02 18.02 -11.88
N ASN A 151 2.07 17.19 -11.85
CA ASN A 151 3.39 17.57 -11.35
C ASN A 151 4.28 18.20 -12.44
N LYS A 152 5.39 18.79 -12.01
CA LYS A 152 6.42 19.42 -12.87
C LYS A 152 5.88 20.60 -13.70
N ILE A 153 4.96 21.38 -13.13
CA ILE A 153 4.42 22.56 -13.80
C ILE A 153 5.46 23.68 -13.99
N ASP A 154 6.55 23.62 -13.23
CA ASP A 154 7.67 24.57 -13.26
C ASP A 154 8.54 24.46 -14.52
N ILE A 155 8.57 23.31 -15.20
CA ILE A 155 9.41 23.08 -16.38
C ILE A 155 8.64 23.15 -17.71
N VAL A 156 7.34 23.50 -17.67
CA VAL A 156 6.51 23.59 -18.86
C VAL A 156 5.89 24.98 -19.02
N GLU A 157 5.67 25.37 -20.27
CA GLU A 157 4.89 26.59 -20.58
C GLU A 157 3.40 26.40 -20.23
N GLU A 158 2.70 27.49 -19.96
CA GLU A 158 1.27 27.49 -19.62
C GLU A 158 0.43 26.73 -20.66
N LYS A 159 0.71 26.90 -21.95
CA LYS A 159 0.03 26.18 -23.03
C LYS A 159 0.15 24.66 -22.90
N ARG A 160 1.35 24.16 -22.54
CA ARG A 160 1.56 22.71 -22.31
C ARG A 160 0.86 22.25 -21.05
N ALA A 161 0.93 23.02 -19.95
CA ALA A 161 0.23 22.70 -18.71
C ALA A 161 -1.29 22.58 -18.94
N ARG A 162 -1.92 23.54 -19.65
CA ARG A 162 -3.34 23.48 -19.99
C ARG A 162 -3.67 22.27 -20.87
N LYS A 163 -2.84 21.96 -21.86
CA LYS A 163 -3.03 20.78 -22.71
C LYS A 163 -2.92 19.49 -21.89
N SER A 164 -1.94 19.38 -21.00
CA SER A 164 -1.79 18.24 -20.10
C SER A 164 -3.02 18.05 -19.20
N TYR A 165 -3.58 19.14 -18.67
CA TYR A 165 -4.82 19.10 -17.89
C TYR A 165 -5.98 18.47 -18.68
N GLU A 166 -6.18 18.87 -19.93
CA GLU A 166 -7.22 18.29 -20.80
C GLU A 166 -6.93 16.81 -21.14
N GLU A 167 -5.65 16.46 -21.38
CA GLU A 167 -5.24 15.06 -21.56
C GLU A 167 -5.59 14.21 -20.34
N ILE A 168 -5.30 14.69 -19.13
CA ILE A 168 -5.63 14.02 -17.86
C ILE A 168 -7.15 13.85 -17.73
N LYS A 169 -7.92 14.92 -17.92
CA LYS A 169 -9.38 14.91 -17.82
C LYS A 169 -10.02 13.91 -18.79
N ASN A 170 -9.52 13.85 -20.03
CA ASN A 170 -9.98 12.87 -21.00
C ASN A 170 -9.61 11.44 -20.63
N PHE A 171 -8.43 11.22 -20.03
CA PHE A 171 -7.95 9.92 -19.63
C PHE A 171 -8.79 9.32 -18.49
N VAL A 172 -9.16 10.11 -17.49
CA VAL A 172 -9.87 9.60 -16.31
C VAL A 172 -11.37 9.47 -16.50
N LYS A 173 -11.90 9.94 -17.63
CA LYS A 173 -13.33 9.83 -17.95
C LYS A 173 -13.79 8.38 -18.00
N GLY A 174 -14.87 8.06 -17.28
CA GLY A 174 -15.39 6.70 -17.13
C GLY A 174 -14.59 5.80 -16.19
N THR A 175 -13.63 6.35 -15.43
CA THR A 175 -12.87 5.62 -14.42
C THR A 175 -13.26 6.02 -13.00
N VAL A 176 -12.75 5.33 -11.99
CA VAL A 176 -12.93 5.68 -10.57
C VAL A 176 -12.40 7.09 -10.24
N ALA A 177 -11.52 7.65 -11.05
CA ALA A 177 -10.93 8.99 -10.87
C ALA A 177 -11.62 10.09 -11.69
N GLU A 178 -12.77 9.84 -12.33
CA GLU A 178 -13.45 10.82 -13.21
C GLU A 178 -13.74 12.15 -12.51
N ASN A 179 -14.16 12.10 -11.24
CA ASN A 179 -14.47 13.28 -10.43
C ASN A 179 -13.34 13.70 -9.49
N ALA A 180 -12.17 13.11 -9.64
CA ALA A 180 -11.01 13.46 -8.80
C ALA A 180 -10.51 14.86 -9.11
N PRO A 181 -10.19 15.70 -8.10
CA PRO A 181 -9.59 17.00 -8.36
C PRO A 181 -8.21 16.85 -8.97
N ILE A 182 -7.88 17.71 -9.93
CA ILE A 182 -6.57 17.78 -10.58
C ILE A 182 -5.85 19.01 -10.02
N ILE A 183 -4.80 18.77 -9.24
CA ILE A 183 -4.02 19.82 -8.58
C ILE A 183 -2.70 20.02 -9.31
N PRO A 184 -2.46 21.19 -9.92
CA PRO A 184 -1.18 21.51 -10.52
C PRO A 184 -0.14 21.80 -9.43
N VAL A 185 1.00 21.08 -9.47
CA VAL A 185 2.03 21.11 -8.41
C VAL A 185 3.43 21.14 -9.03
N SER A 186 4.34 21.86 -8.39
CA SER A 186 5.78 21.56 -8.51
C SER A 186 6.27 20.98 -7.19
N ALA A 187 6.44 19.65 -7.15
CA ALA A 187 6.95 18.97 -5.97
C ALA A 187 8.38 19.40 -5.63
N GLN A 188 9.21 19.69 -6.64
CA GLN A 188 10.59 20.13 -6.47
C GLN A 188 10.71 21.53 -5.83
N HIS A 189 9.77 22.42 -6.13
CA HIS A 189 9.75 23.80 -5.65
C HIS A 189 8.67 24.05 -4.58
N GLU A 190 8.02 22.99 -4.10
CA GLU A 190 6.95 23.04 -3.08
C GLU A 190 5.79 24.00 -3.45
N ILE A 191 5.51 24.17 -4.76
CA ILE A 191 4.42 25.02 -5.26
C ILE A 191 3.09 24.27 -5.16
N ASN A 192 2.05 24.92 -4.61
CA ASN A 192 0.69 24.42 -4.39
C ASN A 192 0.60 23.18 -3.48
N ILE A 193 1.60 22.95 -2.61
CA ILE A 193 1.55 21.88 -1.60
C ILE A 193 0.44 22.14 -0.57
N ASP A 194 0.20 23.38 -0.19
CA ASP A 194 -0.90 23.80 0.68
C ASP A 194 -2.28 23.48 0.07
N VAL A 195 -2.45 23.71 -1.23
CA VAL A 195 -3.67 23.34 -1.97
C VAL A 195 -3.86 21.83 -2.02
N LEU A 196 -2.77 21.07 -2.22
CA LEU A 196 -2.81 19.62 -2.18
C LEU A 196 -3.20 19.10 -0.78
N LEU A 197 -2.67 19.71 0.29
CA LEU A 197 -3.05 19.36 1.66
C LEU A 197 -4.54 19.60 1.91
N ASN A 198 -5.09 20.72 1.44
CA ASN A 198 -6.54 20.96 1.52
C ASN A 198 -7.34 19.88 0.78
N ALA A 199 -6.92 19.52 -0.44
CA ALA A 199 -7.59 18.45 -1.19
C ALA A 199 -7.50 17.09 -0.48
N ILE A 200 -6.38 16.77 0.17
CA ILE A 200 -6.24 15.55 0.99
C ILE A 200 -7.26 15.53 2.14
N GLU A 201 -7.44 16.67 2.82
CA GLU A 201 -8.40 16.76 3.94
C GLU A 201 -9.86 16.65 3.47
N GLU A 202 -10.18 17.17 2.29
CA GLU A 202 -11.54 17.12 1.74
C GLU A 202 -11.91 15.77 1.11
N ILE A 203 -10.97 15.11 0.43
CA ILE A 203 -11.25 13.96 -0.43
C ILE A 203 -10.91 12.62 0.22
N ILE A 204 -9.88 12.57 1.09
CA ILE A 204 -9.44 11.33 1.70
C ILE A 204 -9.73 11.36 3.20
N PRO A 205 -10.95 10.95 3.62
CA PRO A 205 -11.32 10.93 5.03
C PRO A 205 -10.53 9.86 5.79
N THR A 206 -10.43 10.02 7.11
CA THR A 206 -9.97 8.94 7.98
C THR A 206 -11.00 7.82 7.96
N PRO A 207 -10.64 6.59 7.57
CA PRO A 207 -11.57 5.47 7.53
C PRO A 207 -12.11 5.14 8.92
N GLU A 208 -13.39 4.79 9.00
CA GLU A 208 -13.97 4.20 10.20
C GLU A 208 -13.42 2.78 10.37
N ARG A 209 -12.70 2.54 11.45
CA ARG A 209 -12.16 1.24 11.80
C ARG A 209 -12.62 0.85 13.20
N ASP A 210 -12.96 -0.43 13.34
CA ASP A 210 -13.47 -0.96 14.60
C ASP A 210 -12.30 -1.43 15.50
N GLU A 211 -11.93 -0.57 16.45
CA GLU A 211 -10.89 -0.87 17.43
C GLU A 211 -11.33 -1.88 18.50
N THR A 212 -12.63 -2.22 18.57
CA THR A 212 -13.17 -3.17 19.55
C THR A 212 -13.08 -4.62 19.08
N LYS A 213 -12.92 -4.83 17.75
CA LYS A 213 -12.72 -6.16 17.17
C LYS A 213 -11.36 -6.77 17.55
N PRO A 214 -11.24 -8.11 17.49
CA PRO A 214 -9.94 -8.75 17.59
C PRO A 214 -8.93 -8.14 16.62
N PRO A 215 -7.69 -7.85 17.04
CA PRO A 215 -6.70 -7.22 16.19
C PRO A 215 -6.35 -8.07 14.97
N LEU A 216 -6.19 -7.40 13.81
CA LEU A 216 -5.76 -7.99 12.57
C LEU A 216 -4.81 -7.02 11.85
N MET A 217 -3.59 -7.47 11.58
CA MET A 217 -2.54 -6.73 10.91
C MET A 217 -2.10 -7.45 9.64
N TYR A 218 -2.04 -6.73 8.52
CA TYR A 218 -1.38 -7.21 7.31
C TYR A 218 0.13 -6.99 7.41
N ILE A 219 0.90 -8.08 7.30
CA ILE A 219 2.37 -8.01 7.31
C ILE A 219 2.85 -7.73 5.88
N ILE A 220 3.48 -6.58 5.69
CA ILE A 220 4.04 -6.13 4.40
C ILE A 220 5.57 -6.21 4.38
N ARG A 221 6.19 -6.20 5.54
CA ARG A 221 7.63 -6.30 5.71
C ARG A 221 7.95 -7.19 6.90
N SER A 222 9.09 -7.86 6.83
CA SER A 222 9.70 -8.45 8.01
C SER A 222 11.23 -8.41 7.88
N PHE A 223 11.92 -8.26 8.98
CA PHE A 223 13.37 -8.11 8.97
C PHE A 223 14.01 -8.50 10.30
N ASP A 224 15.27 -8.91 10.19
CA ASP A 224 16.19 -9.12 11.28
C ASP A 224 17.02 -7.84 11.46
N VAL A 225 17.07 -7.31 12.69
CA VAL A 225 17.83 -6.09 13.03
C VAL A 225 19.20 -6.39 13.61
N ASN A 226 19.48 -7.66 13.89
CA ASN A 226 20.74 -8.06 14.52
C ASN A 226 21.90 -7.86 13.56
N LYS A 227 23.01 -7.40 14.11
CA LYS A 227 24.27 -7.28 13.36
C LYS A 227 24.93 -8.64 13.22
N PRO A 228 25.63 -8.94 12.12
CA PRO A 228 26.43 -10.14 12.02
C PRO A 228 27.43 -10.26 13.19
N GLY A 229 27.44 -11.41 13.86
CA GLY A 229 28.32 -11.66 15.02
C GLY A 229 27.72 -11.30 16.38
N THR A 230 26.45 -10.87 16.46
CA THR A 230 25.75 -10.70 17.74
C THR A 230 25.65 -12.05 18.45
N PRO A 231 26.04 -12.17 19.73
CA PRO A 231 25.85 -13.38 20.53
C PRO A 231 24.40 -13.81 20.60
N ILE A 232 24.15 -15.10 20.74
CA ILE A 232 22.76 -15.66 20.73
C ILE A 232 21.92 -15.08 21.86
N GLU A 233 22.51 -14.87 23.03
CA GLU A 233 21.88 -14.30 24.21
C GLU A 233 21.48 -12.82 24.08
N ASP A 234 22.11 -12.10 23.12
CA ASP A 234 21.89 -10.68 22.88
C ASP A 234 21.03 -10.43 21.61
N LEU A 235 20.51 -11.49 20.98
CA LEU A 235 19.69 -11.36 19.79
C LEU A 235 18.34 -10.72 20.10
N ASP A 236 18.04 -9.63 19.39
CA ASP A 236 16.68 -9.14 19.28
C ASP A 236 15.83 -10.11 18.45
N GLY A 237 14.59 -10.33 18.85
CA GLY A 237 13.66 -11.15 18.11
C GLY A 237 13.26 -10.53 16.74
N GLY A 238 12.63 -11.34 15.91
CA GLY A 238 12.22 -10.91 14.58
C GLY A 238 11.23 -9.75 14.60
N ILE A 239 11.35 -8.82 13.63
CA ILE A 239 10.46 -7.68 13.51
C ILE A 239 9.51 -7.89 12.33
N ILE A 240 8.23 -7.60 12.54
CA ILE A 240 7.20 -7.51 11.49
C ILE A 240 6.72 -6.08 11.35
N GLY A 241 6.47 -5.66 10.12
CA GLY A 241 5.99 -4.33 9.78
C GLY A 241 4.74 -4.40 8.90
N GLY A 242 3.76 -3.55 9.18
CA GLY A 242 2.53 -3.54 8.41
C GLY A 242 1.48 -2.58 8.95
N THR A 243 0.23 -2.76 8.55
CA THR A 243 -0.88 -1.93 9.01
C THR A 243 -1.92 -2.74 9.76
N ILE A 244 -2.42 -2.16 10.84
CA ILE A 244 -3.52 -2.73 11.62
C ILE A 244 -4.83 -2.34 10.94
N ALA A 245 -5.56 -3.33 10.42
CA ALA A 245 -6.82 -3.13 9.70
C ALA A 245 -8.01 -3.01 10.66
N GLN A 246 -7.97 -3.71 11.80
CA GLN A 246 -8.98 -3.66 12.87
C GLN A 246 -8.34 -3.98 14.22
N GLY A 247 -9.02 -3.57 15.30
CA GLY A 247 -8.56 -3.80 16.65
C GLY A 247 -7.31 -2.99 17.01
N LYS A 248 -6.60 -3.42 18.03
CA LYS A 248 -5.39 -2.78 18.55
C LYS A 248 -4.45 -3.79 19.17
N PHE A 249 -3.14 -3.49 19.14
CA PHE A 249 -2.10 -4.24 19.81
C PHE A 249 -1.50 -3.47 20.98
N LYS A 250 -1.07 -4.21 22.00
CA LYS A 250 -0.32 -3.69 23.14
C LYS A 250 0.99 -4.47 23.31
N VAL A 251 1.97 -3.82 23.87
CA VAL A 251 3.19 -4.50 24.33
C VAL A 251 2.78 -5.51 25.40
N GLY A 252 3.27 -6.77 25.27
CA GLY A 252 2.90 -7.91 26.10
C GLY A 252 1.75 -8.77 25.56
N ASP A 253 1.12 -8.37 24.44
CA ASP A 253 0.09 -9.20 23.81
C ASP A 253 0.70 -10.44 23.15
N GLU A 254 0.06 -11.60 23.36
CA GLU A 254 0.35 -12.80 22.57
C GLU A 254 -0.36 -12.73 21.24
N ILE A 255 0.38 -12.90 20.15
CA ILE A 255 -0.11 -12.88 18.78
C ILE A 255 0.19 -14.17 18.04
N GLU A 256 -0.68 -14.48 17.09
CA GLU A 256 -0.53 -15.57 16.13
C GLU A 256 -0.29 -14.97 14.73
N ILE A 257 0.61 -15.60 13.96
CA ILE A 257 0.92 -15.23 12.58
C ILE A 257 0.54 -16.40 11.67
N ARG A 258 -0.37 -16.17 10.71
CA ARG A 258 -0.87 -17.15 9.74
C ARG A 258 -0.65 -16.72 8.29
N PRO A 259 -0.41 -17.67 7.38
CA PRO A 259 -0.28 -19.12 7.54
C PRO A 259 0.99 -19.56 8.29
N GLY A 260 1.93 -18.64 8.58
CA GLY A 260 3.18 -18.91 9.26
C GLY A 260 4.30 -19.33 8.32
N ILE A 261 5.14 -20.27 8.74
CA ILE A 261 6.30 -20.75 8.00
C ILE A 261 6.05 -22.13 7.40
N SER A 262 6.70 -22.39 6.23
CA SER A 262 6.69 -23.70 5.61
C SER A 262 7.72 -24.63 6.24
N ILE A 263 7.31 -25.86 6.55
CA ILE A 263 8.16 -26.93 7.09
C ILE A 263 7.97 -28.14 6.19
N GLU A 264 9.05 -28.83 5.84
CA GLU A 264 8.96 -30.13 5.16
C GLU A 264 8.77 -31.24 6.20
N ARG A 265 7.65 -31.97 6.10
CA ARG A 265 7.38 -33.18 6.90
C ARG A 265 7.02 -34.31 5.94
N GLU A 266 7.74 -35.42 5.99
CA GLU A 266 7.49 -36.62 5.19
C GLU A 266 7.35 -36.34 3.69
N GLY A 267 8.20 -35.43 3.14
CA GLY A 267 8.16 -35.03 1.74
C GLY A 267 6.97 -34.15 1.33
N LYS A 268 6.21 -33.62 2.31
CA LYS A 268 5.12 -32.66 2.09
C LYS A 268 5.44 -31.33 2.77
N THR A 269 5.18 -30.25 2.07
CA THR A 269 5.25 -28.90 2.64
C THR A 269 4.01 -28.65 3.49
N VAL A 270 4.19 -28.42 4.78
CA VAL A 270 3.15 -28.06 5.73
C VAL A 270 3.44 -26.65 6.25
N TYR A 271 2.39 -25.85 6.46
CA TYR A 271 2.52 -24.52 7.03
C TYR A 271 2.13 -24.51 8.50
N ASN A 272 3.02 -24.03 9.34
CA ASN A 272 2.79 -23.92 10.77
C ASN A 272 2.60 -22.47 11.17
N PRO A 273 1.48 -22.13 11.82
CA PRO A 273 1.32 -20.83 12.46
C PRO A 273 2.44 -20.56 13.46
N LEU A 274 2.82 -19.29 13.61
CA LEU A 274 3.76 -18.86 14.63
C LEU A 274 3.01 -18.16 15.74
N ILE A 275 3.33 -18.48 17.00
CA ILE A 275 2.83 -17.79 18.19
C ILE A 275 4.00 -17.09 18.85
N THR A 276 3.81 -15.82 19.21
CA THR A 276 4.86 -15.00 19.83
C THR A 276 4.24 -13.87 20.65
N GLU A 277 5.06 -13.23 21.48
CA GLU A 277 4.70 -12.06 22.25
C GLU A 277 5.23 -10.77 21.60
N ILE A 278 4.48 -9.69 21.73
CA ILE A 278 4.88 -8.33 21.30
C ILE A 278 5.78 -7.73 22.40
N VAL A 279 7.06 -7.52 22.08
CA VAL A 279 8.02 -6.90 22.99
C VAL A 279 8.16 -5.39 22.80
N SER A 280 7.88 -4.90 21.59
CA SER A 280 7.92 -3.47 21.28
C SER A 280 6.98 -3.09 20.14
N LEU A 281 6.51 -1.85 20.16
CA LEU A 281 5.67 -1.26 19.12
C LEU A 281 6.27 0.08 18.70
N HIS A 282 6.32 0.33 17.38
CA HIS A 282 6.86 1.56 16.80
C HIS A 282 5.94 2.10 15.72
N ALA A 283 5.62 3.40 15.81
CA ALA A 283 4.96 4.16 14.74
C ALA A 283 5.93 5.25 14.25
N GLY A 284 6.40 5.13 13.02
CA GLY A 284 7.55 5.91 12.55
C GLY A 284 8.78 5.64 13.42
N GLU A 285 9.38 6.69 13.98
CA GLU A 285 10.55 6.59 14.88
C GLU A 285 10.18 6.55 16.37
N LYS A 286 8.88 6.58 16.68
CA LYS A 286 8.39 6.66 18.06
C LYS A 286 8.04 5.27 18.60
N SER A 287 8.61 4.92 19.76
CA SER A 287 8.14 3.77 20.55
C SER A 287 6.81 4.12 21.20
N ILE A 288 5.83 3.23 21.09
CA ILE A 288 4.49 3.35 21.63
C ILE A 288 4.13 2.12 22.45
N LYS A 289 3.22 2.25 23.43
CA LYS A 289 2.76 1.13 24.26
C LYS A 289 1.55 0.41 23.66
N GLU A 290 0.78 1.13 22.86
CA GLU A 290 -0.42 0.62 22.18
C GLU A 290 -0.42 1.16 20.75
N ALA A 291 -0.70 0.29 19.78
CA ALA A 291 -0.87 0.62 18.36
C ALA A 291 -2.32 0.38 17.94
N THR A 292 -2.92 1.37 17.30
CA THR A 292 -4.30 1.35 16.80
C THR A 292 -4.34 1.15 15.28
N CYS A 293 -5.54 1.18 14.70
CA CYS A 293 -5.73 1.03 13.27
C CYS A 293 -5.11 2.17 12.46
N GLY A 294 -4.61 1.83 11.28
CA GLY A 294 -4.01 2.79 10.33
C GLY A 294 -2.52 3.00 10.52
N GLY A 295 -1.94 3.72 9.56
CA GLY A 295 -0.51 3.93 9.51
C GLY A 295 0.28 2.64 9.31
N LEU A 296 1.58 2.78 9.47
CA LEU A 296 2.49 1.65 9.47
C LEU A 296 3.08 1.48 10.87
N VAL A 297 3.03 0.25 11.36
CA VAL A 297 3.49 -0.13 12.68
C VAL A 297 4.57 -1.18 12.54
N GLY A 298 5.69 -0.96 13.22
CA GLY A 298 6.72 -1.95 13.47
C GLY A 298 6.43 -2.67 14.78
N VAL A 299 6.42 -3.99 14.76
CA VAL A 299 6.15 -4.86 15.91
C VAL A 299 7.37 -5.73 16.15
N GLY A 300 8.09 -5.49 17.22
CA GLY A 300 9.16 -6.36 17.70
C GLY A 300 8.56 -7.54 18.46
N THR A 301 9.06 -8.74 18.20
CA THR A 301 8.53 -10.00 18.71
C THR A 301 9.62 -10.84 19.36
N LEU A 302 9.25 -11.95 20.00
CA LEU A 302 10.17 -12.98 20.51
C LEU A 302 10.47 -14.09 19.47
N LEU A 303 10.08 -13.89 18.19
CA LEU A 303 10.38 -14.86 17.14
C LEU A 303 11.88 -14.98 16.92
N ASP A 304 12.32 -16.19 16.56
CA ASP A 304 13.65 -16.36 15.99
C ASP A 304 13.82 -15.41 14.80
N PRO A 305 14.84 -14.52 14.81
CA PRO A 305 15.03 -13.53 13.77
C PRO A 305 15.20 -14.11 12.36
N SER A 306 15.60 -15.39 12.25
CA SER A 306 15.71 -16.09 10.97
C SER A 306 14.38 -16.17 10.21
N TYR A 307 13.23 -16.24 10.88
CA TYR A 307 11.91 -16.28 10.25
C TYR A 307 11.50 -14.96 9.62
N SER A 308 11.96 -13.84 10.18
CA SER A 308 11.65 -12.49 9.68
C SER A 308 12.65 -11.99 8.64
N LYS A 309 13.79 -12.66 8.48
CA LYS A 309 14.86 -12.28 7.54
C LYS A 309 14.35 -12.21 6.11
N ALA A 310 14.80 -11.20 5.36
CA ALA A 310 14.54 -11.02 3.93
C ALA A 310 13.03 -11.03 3.56
N ASP A 311 12.19 -10.41 4.39
CA ASP A 311 10.74 -10.35 4.21
C ASP A 311 10.05 -11.75 4.25
N GLY A 312 10.61 -12.73 4.97
CA GLY A 312 10.12 -14.11 5.05
C GLY A 312 8.68 -14.25 5.54
N LEU A 313 8.17 -13.27 6.32
CA LEU A 313 6.80 -13.25 6.81
C LEU A 313 5.88 -12.31 6.00
N ASN A 314 6.35 -11.73 4.88
CA ASN A 314 5.52 -10.89 4.03
C ASN A 314 4.31 -11.67 3.49
N GLY A 315 3.14 -11.04 3.48
CA GLY A 315 1.88 -11.64 3.04
C GLY A 315 1.18 -12.50 4.10
N ASN A 316 1.75 -12.65 5.29
CA ASN A 316 1.07 -13.21 6.43
C ASN A 316 0.15 -12.17 7.09
N ILE A 317 -0.73 -12.66 7.97
CA ILE A 317 -1.56 -11.85 8.85
C ILE A 317 -1.17 -12.16 10.29
N ALA A 318 -1.05 -11.10 11.11
CA ALA A 318 -0.89 -11.23 12.55
C ALA A 318 -2.17 -10.77 13.27
N GLY A 319 -2.49 -11.44 14.37
CA GLY A 319 -3.63 -11.09 15.20
C GLY A 319 -3.67 -11.86 16.50
N LYS A 320 -4.75 -11.75 17.26
CA LYS A 320 -4.90 -12.46 18.52
C LYS A 320 -4.97 -13.97 18.27
N ALA A 321 -4.21 -14.75 19.06
CA ALA A 321 -4.15 -16.19 18.94
C ALA A 321 -5.55 -16.84 18.97
N GLY A 322 -5.83 -17.73 18.02
CA GLY A 322 -7.10 -18.44 17.89
C GLY A 322 -8.27 -17.61 17.29
N LEU A 323 -8.10 -16.30 17.01
CA LEU A 323 -9.15 -15.44 16.47
C LEU A 323 -8.89 -14.97 15.02
N LEU A 324 -7.80 -15.43 14.40
CA LEU A 324 -7.52 -15.16 13.00
C LEU A 324 -8.42 -15.99 12.08
N PRO A 325 -8.71 -15.48 10.86
CA PRO A 325 -9.40 -16.25 9.83
C PRO A 325 -8.71 -17.60 9.54
N PRO A 326 -9.43 -18.57 8.99
CA PRO A 326 -8.85 -19.86 8.64
C PRO A 326 -7.76 -19.72 7.56
N THR A 327 -6.80 -20.63 7.61
CA THR A 327 -5.79 -20.79 6.54
C THR A 327 -6.38 -21.60 5.41
N LEU A 328 -6.40 -21.04 4.20
CA LEU A 328 -7.05 -21.60 3.02
C LEU A 328 -6.01 -22.02 1.98
N SER A 329 -6.12 -23.24 1.47
CA SER A 329 -5.33 -23.76 0.34
C SER A 329 -6.08 -23.69 -1.00
N GLU A 330 -7.37 -23.38 -0.95
CA GLU A 330 -8.26 -23.22 -2.09
C GLU A 330 -9.17 -22.01 -1.87
N LEU A 331 -9.44 -21.24 -2.93
CA LEU A 331 -10.32 -20.08 -2.91
C LEU A 331 -11.42 -20.24 -3.93
N THR A 332 -12.65 -19.90 -3.53
CA THR A 332 -13.75 -19.68 -4.45
C THR A 332 -13.97 -18.17 -4.59
N LEU A 333 -13.87 -17.68 -5.82
CA LEU A 333 -13.91 -16.26 -6.16
C LEU A 333 -15.12 -15.97 -7.07
N GLU A 334 -15.93 -14.99 -6.70
CA GLU A 334 -16.83 -14.35 -7.66
C GLU A 334 -16.01 -13.37 -8.50
N THR A 335 -15.82 -13.69 -9.79
CA THR A 335 -14.87 -12.97 -10.64
C THR A 335 -15.52 -11.88 -11.49
N HIS A 336 -14.83 -10.75 -11.56
CA HIS A 336 -15.13 -9.59 -12.39
C HIS A 336 -13.93 -9.30 -13.29
N VAL A 337 -14.07 -9.68 -14.56
CA VAL A 337 -13.00 -9.58 -15.56
C VAL A 337 -13.11 -8.24 -16.27
N LEU A 338 -11.97 -7.55 -16.43
CA LEU A 338 -11.89 -6.30 -17.20
C LEU A 338 -12.13 -6.57 -18.68
N GLU A 339 -12.66 -5.61 -19.41
CA GLU A 339 -12.84 -5.74 -20.85
C GLU A 339 -11.49 -5.86 -21.59
N ARG A 340 -10.46 -5.22 -21.07
CA ARG A 340 -9.13 -5.15 -21.68
C ARG A 340 -8.04 -5.35 -20.64
N ALA A 341 -7.01 -6.11 -21.02
CA ALA A 341 -5.85 -6.32 -20.17
C ALA A 341 -5.06 -5.02 -20.00
N VAL A 342 -4.70 -4.74 -18.78
CA VAL A 342 -3.98 -3.52 -18.43
C VAL A 342 -2.48 -3.69 -18.69
N GLY A 343 -1.83 -2.65 -19.22
CA GLY A 343 -0.38 -2.65 -19.46
C GLY A 343 0.08 -3.30 -20.76
N THR A 344 -0.82 -3.56 -21.68
CA THR A 344 -0.47 -3.97 -23.05
C THR A 344 -0.42 -2.74 -23.97
N LYS A 345 0.56 -2.69 -24.89
CA LYS A 345 0.66 -1.61 -25.90
C LYS A 345 -0.59 -1.56 -26.79
N GLU A 346 -1.07 -2.72 -27.17
CA GLU A 346 -2.37 -2.93 -27.82
C GLU A 346 -3.34 -3.33 -26.71
N LEU A 347 -4.46 -2.62 -26.58
CA LEU A 347 -5.50 -2.89 -25.58
C LEU A 347 -6.14 -4.28 -25.86
N LEU A 348 -5.42 -5.35 -25.50
CA LEU A 348 -5.86 -6.70 -25.73
C LEU A 348 -7.14 -6.99 -24.94
N LYS A 349 -8.17 -7.51 -25.63
CA LYS A 349 -9.39 -7.97 -25.00
C LYS A 349 -9.06 -9.12 -24.03
N VAL A 350 -9.59 -9.05 -22.82
CA VAL A 350 -9.42 -10.14 -21.85
C VAL A 350 -10.35 -11.30 -22.23
N GLU A 351 -9.76 -12.45 -22.48
CA GLU A 351 -10.50 -13.70 -22.71
C GLU A 351 -11.01 -14.27 -21.37
N LYS A 352 -12.02 -15.11 -21.44
CA LYS A 352 -12.56 -15.82 -20.27
C LYS A 352 -11.45 -16.64 -19.59
N ILE A 353 -11.56 -16.78 -18.27
CA ILE A 353 -10.69 -17.66 -17.49
C ILE A 353 -11.03 -19.13 -17.85
N ASN A 354 -10.02 -19.98 -17.97
CA ASN A 354 -10.19 -21.38 -18.37
C ASN A 354 -9.79 -22.33 -17.23
N PRO A 355 -10.41 -23.52 -17.14
CA PRO A 355 -9.96 -24.56 -16.23
C PRO A 355 -8.51 -24.96 -16.51
N GLY A 356 -7.74 -25.22 -15.45
CA GLY A 356 -6.32 -25.55 -15.53
C GLY A 356 -5.38 -24.37 -15.72
N GLU A 357 -5.92 -23.16 -15.94
CA GLU A 357 -5.13 -21.94 -16.10
C GLU A 357 -4.40 -21.57 -14.80
N LEU A 358 -3.18 -21.03 -14.96
CA LEU A 358 -2.38 -20.47 -13.86
C LEU A 358 -2.62 -18.97 -13.77
N LEU A 359 -3.05 -18.52 -12.61
CA LEU A 359 -3.30 -17.10 -12.28
C LEU A 359 -2.36 -16.65 -11.18
N LEU A 360 -1.95 -15.38 -11.22
CA LEU A 360 -1.29 -14.72 -10.11
C LEU A 360 -2.36 -13.92 -9.34
N LEU A 361 -2.48 -14.22 -8.06
CA LEU A 361 -3.50 -13.67 -7.17
C LEU A 361 -2.85 -12.79 -6.10
N HIS A 362 -3.43 -11.61 -5.87
CA HIS A 362 -3.05 -10.73 -4.77
C HIS A 362 -4.20 -10.68 -3.78
N VAL A 363 -3.96 -11.21 -2.56
CA VAL A 363 -4.95 -11.31 -1.48
C VAL A 363 -4.41 -10.54 -0.28
N GLY A 364 -4.94 -9.36 0.00
CA GLY A 364 -4.29 -8.46 0.94
C GLY A 364 -2.84 -8.19 0.51
N ALA A 365 -1.90 -8.35 1.42
CA ALA A 365 -0.47 -8.22 1.13
C ALA A 365 0.15 -9.48 0.49
N ALA A 366 -0.56 -10.62 0.47
CA ALA A 366 -0.05 -11.88 -0.05
C ALA A 366 -0.09 -11.95 -1.59
N VAL A 367 1.00 -12.46 -2.19
CA VAL A 367 1.09 -12.79 -3.62
C VAL A 367 1.17 -14.29 -3.78
N ASN A 368 0.28 -14.89 -4.57
CA ASN A 368 0.18 -16.34 -4.70
C ASN A 368 -0.09 -16.76 -6.14
N LEU A 369 0.45 -17.90 -6.52
CA LEU A 369 0.06 -18.60 -7.76
C LEU A 369 -1.09 -19.54 -7.46
N GLY A 370 -2.13 -19.48 -8.31
CA GLY A 370 -3.27 -20.35 -8.20
C GLY A 370 -3.59 -21.05 -9.51
N LYS A 371 -3.91 -22.35 -9.45
CA LYS A 371 -4.38 -23.12 -10.60
C LYS A 371 -5.90 -23.22 -10.56
N VAL A 372 -6.57 -22.81 -11.62
CA VAL A 372 -8.03 -22.89 -11.74
C VAL A 372 -8.46 -24.37 -11.78
N VAL A 373 -9.29 -24.75 -10.80
CA VAL A 373 -9.81 -26.12 -10.65
C VAL A 373 -11.17 -26.26 -11.30
N SER A 374 -12.07 -25.33 -11.04
CA SER A 374 -13.43 -25.34 -11.58
C SER A 374 -13.96 -23.95 -11.87
N ILE A 375 -14.93 -23.87 -12.78
CA ILE A 375 -15.61 -22.64 -13.16
C ILE A 375 -17.11 -22.94 -13.24
N LYS A 376 -17.91 -22.17 -12.49
CA LYS A 376 -19.37 -22.21 -12.54
C LYS A 376 -19.91 -20.78 -12.72
N LYS A 377 -20.35 -20.43 -13.93
CA LYS A 377 -20.71 -19.05 -14.30
C LYS A 377 -19.55 -18.07 -14.04
N ASN A 378 -19.73 -17.12 -13.12
CA ASN A 378 -18.71 -16.15 -12.67
C ASN A 378 -17.91 -16.61 -11.44
N MET A 379 -18.20 -17.81 -10.93
CA MET A 379 -17.53 -18.42 -9.80
C MET A 379 -16.34 -19.24 -10.29
N VAL A 380 -15.14 -18.90 -9.80
CA VAL A 380 -13.90 -19.58 -10.14
C VAL A 380 -13.27 -20.13 -8.87
N THR A 381 -13.04 -21.45 -8.85
CA THR A 381 -12.34 -22.11 -7.75
C THR A 381 -10.88 -22.30 -8.13
N VAL A 382 -9.99 -21.84 -7.27
CA VAL A 382 -8.54 -21.81 -7.53
C VAL A 382 -7.79 -22.49 -6.40
N LYS A 383 -7.01 -23.52 -6.74
CA LYS A 383 -6.08 -24.16 -5.79
C LYS A 383 -4.78 -23.37 -5.71
N LEU A 384 -4.40 -22.96 -4.52
CA LEU A 384 -3.23 -22.12 -4.28
C LEU A 384 -1.93 -22.93 -4.19
N SER A 385 -0.82 -22.35 -4.63
CA SER A 385 0.51 -22.94 -4.46
C SER A 385 1.02 -22.86 -3.01
N ARG A 386 0.58 -21.83 -2.27
CA ARG A 386 0.83 -21.65 -0.83
C ARG A 386 -0.50 -21.32 -0.16
N PRO A 387 -0.77 -21.82 1.04
CA PRO A 387 -1.98 -21.40 1.75
C PRO A 387 -1.92 -19.92 2.11
N ILE A 388 -3.07 -19.32 2.27
CA ILE A 388 -3.21 -17.93 2.73
C ILE A 388 -4.18 -17.85 3.89
N CYS A 389 -4.06 -16.79 4.67
CA CYS A 389 -5.04 -16.39 5.66
C CYS A 389 -5.59 -15.02 5.24
N ALA A 390 -6.91 -14.91 5.11
CA ALA A 390 -7.57 -13.67 4.73
C ALA A 390 -9.00 -13.62 5.27
N PRO A 391 -9.53 -12.43 5.62
CA PRO A 391 -10.94 -12.26 5.96
C PRO A 391 -11.86 -12.69 4.81
N SER A 392 -13.07 -13.18 5.15
CA SER A 392 -14.14 -13.39 4.18
C SER A 392 -14.46 -12.09 3.43
N SER A 393 -14.94 -12.22 2.19
CA SER A 393 -15.23 -11.09 1.30
C SER A 393 -14.02 -10.22 0.92
N SER A 394 -12.78 -10.69 1.17
CA SER A 394 -11.58 -10.02 0.69
C SER A 394 -11.58 -9.90 -0.83
N ARG A 395 -11.18 -8.72 -1.32
CA ARG A 395 -10.99 -8.49 -2.74
C ARG A 395 -9.64 -9.05 -3.18
N VAL A 396 -9.63 -9.79 -4.28
CA VAL A 396 -8.47 -10.51 -4.81
C VAL A 396 -8.18 -9.97 -6.21
N ALA A 397 -7.05 -9.32 -6.42
CA ALA A 397 -6.66 -8.91 -7.76
C ALA A 397 -6.13 -10.13 -8.54
N ILE A 398 -6.57 -10.27 -9.80
CA ILE A 398 -6.30 -11.42 -10.65
C ILE A 398 -5.45 -10.99 -11.84
N SER A 399 -4.28 -11.59 -11.98
CA SER A 399 -3.40 -11.38 -13.11
C SER A 399 -3.15 -12.66 -13.90
N ARG A 400 -3.08 -12.55 -15.22
CA ARG A 400 -2.79 -13.61 -16.20
C ARG A 400 -1.44 -13.38 -16.83
N LYS A 401 -0.73 -14.46 -17.13
CA LYS A 401 0.52 -14.37 -17.88
C LYS A 401 0.21 -14.17 -19.37
N ILE A 402 0.48 -12.96 -19.87
CA ILE A 402 0.34 -12.59 -21.28
C ILE A 402 1.75 -12.38 -21.83
N THR A 403 2.11 -13.16 -22.86
CA THR A 403 3.50 -13.26 -23.34
C THR A 403 4.44 -13.75 -22.24
N ALA A 404 5.35 -12.97 -21.71
CA ALA A 404 6.26 -13.32 -20.62
C ALA A 404 5.95 -12.61 -19.30
N ARG A 405 4.87 -11.81 -19.21
CA ARG A 405 4.57 -10.90 -18.10
C ARG A 405 3.20 -11.14 -17.50
N TRP A 406 3.10 -10.94 -16.20
CA TRP A 406 1.82 -10.93 -15.48
C TRP A 406 1.09 -9.62 -15.75
N ARG A 407 -0.16 -9.70 -16.21
CA ARG A 407 -1.03 -8.56 -16.53
C ARG A 407 -2.32 -8.66 -15.75
N LEU A 408 -2.72 -7.55 -15.15
CA LEU A 408 -3.99 -7.46 -14.43
C LEU A 408 -5.14 -7.65 -15.42
N ILE A 409 -6.02 -8.60 -15.11
CA ILE A 409 -7.19 -8.95 -15.93
C ILE A 409 -8.52 -8.74 -15.21
N GLY A 410 -8.51 -8.49 -13.89
CA GLY A 410 -9.72 -8.32 -13.12
C GLY A 410 -9.52 -8.54 -11.64
N TYR A 411 -10.63 -8.74 -10.95
CA TYR A 411 -10.64 -9.10 -9.53
C TYR A 411 -11.70 -10.17 -9.24
N GLY A 412 -11.55 -10.78 -8.07
CA GLY A 412 -12.55 -11.65 -7.48
C GLY A 412 -12.92 -11.19 -6.08
N ILE A 413 -14.14 -11.46 -5.65
CA ILE A 413 -14.55 -11.38 -4.26
C ILE A 413 -14.45 -12.77 -3.67
N MET A 414 -13.70 -12.93 -2.61
CA MET A 414 -13.51 -14.20 -1.95
C MET A 414 -14.78 -14.62 -1.22
N LEU A 415 -15.29 -15.79 -1.55
CA LEU A 415 -16.39 -16.42 -0.84
C LEU A 415 -15.78 -17.49 0.08
N VAL A 416 -16.02 -17.36 1.36
CA VAL A 416 -15.72 -18.41 2.32
C VAL A 416 -17.03 -19.05 2.68
N ASP A 417 -17.17 -20.35 2.43
CA ASP A 417 -18.27 -21.13 2.98
C ASP A 417 -18.09 -21.06 4.51
N GLU A 418 -19.06 -20.46 5.20
CA GLU A 418 -19.08 -20.54 6.66
C GLU A 418 -19.09 -22.04 7.01
N PRO A 419 -18.21 -22.49 7.89
CA PRO A 419 -18.27 -23.86 8.34
C PRO A 419 -19.63 -24.07 9.01
N THR A 420 -20.45 -24.92 8.37
CA THR A 420 -21.75 -25.40 8.89
C THR A 420 -21.57 -26.11 10.22
#